data_f4daa2e79b426a23f295ec083efcf80c
#
_entry.id   f4daa2e79b426a23f295ec083efcf80c
#
_cell.length_a   1.000
_cell.length_b   1.000
_cell.length_c   1.000
_cell.angle_alpha   90.00
_cell.angle_beta   90.00
_cell.angle_gamma   90.00
#
_symmetry.space_group_name_H-M   'P 1'
#
loop_
_entity.id
_entity.type
_entity.pdbx_description
1 polymer ?
#
loop_
_entity_poly.entity_id
_entity_poly.type
_entity_poly.pdbx_seq_one_letter_code
_entity_poly.pdbx_strand_id
1 'polypeptide(L)'
;MIQYLQRRYALSRKGAVDNIKGMLCCALQNISFMLPVGLLYLLVDDVMRGTLTAGRIPFYAIGCIAAALFIVICTRLEYDNTFLVTYVESGVRRVGLAEKLRKIPLSFFGKKDLADLTSSIMNDCAVLEQSQSHFVAPLYGAMLSTTVIAVSMLFFNWRMALAAIWPLPVAFAIVALASGVQKRLSRKATAAKVACEDGVQECIEAMPDLRANNAESAYLAGLEQKIRAVESRLIKSELGTSVFVVSAGLVLRLGIATTALTGATLLVKGELDVLTFFMFLLVVSRLYDPLEGTLQNLAAIIGTNSNIERMNEILDCPVQTGSEQLTNRNCDIVFDHVGFAYQGGETVLKDVSFMAKQGQVTALVGPSGGGKTTVSRLAARFWDIDRGRITVGGMDVSKIDPEKLMSLYAIVFQDVTLFDNSILENIRIGRKDATDAEVIAAAKLANVDKFAEKLPDSWNANIGENGCELSGGERQRISIARAFLKDAPIILLDEATASLDVENETAIQEALSRLIRNKTVLIIAHRMRTVSGVDQIVVLKDGAVAEQGSPAELLQSGGIFARMVKCQTESQNWTLAKV
;
A
#
# COMPACT_ATOMS: atom_id res chain seq x y z
N MET A 1 1.94 25.54 7.92
CA MET A 1 3.15 24.73 7.72
C MET A 1 2.90 23.26 8.07
N ILE A 2 2.45 22.88 9.27
CA ILE A 2 2.20 21.49 9.67
C ILE A 2 1.26 20.75 8.71
N GLN A 3 0.07 21.32 8.41
CA GLN A 3 -0.88 20.71 7.46
C GLN A 3 -0.31 20.56 6.05
N TYR A 4 0.54 21.49 5.61
CA TYR A 4 1.23 21.38 4.33
C TYR A 4 2.21 20.20 4.32
N LEU A 5 3.02 20.04 5.39
CA LEU A 5 3.96 18.91 5.51
C LEU A 5 3.23 17.56 5.61
N GLN A 6 2.11 17.51 6.34
CA GLN A 6 1.29 16.30 6.41
C GLN A 6 0.82 15.83 5.03
N ARG A 7 0.23 16.73 4.23
CA ARG A 7 -0.22 16.40 2.86
C ARG A 7 0.92 16.17 1.89
N ARG A 8 1.98 16.99 1.98
CA ARG A 8 3.11 16.98 1.03
C ARG A 8 3.99 15.75 1.18
N TYR A 9 4.07 15.17 2.39
CA TYR A 9 4.96 14.03 2.70
C TYR A 9 4.25 12.87 3.39
N ALA A 10 2.92 12.85 3.39
CA ALA A 10 2.10 11.82 4.02
C ALA A 10 2.52 11.55 5.48
N LEU A 11 2.71 12.62 6.27
CA LEU A 11 3.16 12.56 7.66
C LEU A 11 1.99 12.59 8.64
N SER A 12 2.17 11.94 9.78
CA SER A 12 1.33 12.19 10.95
C SER A 12 1.54 13.61 11.49
N ARG A 13 0.63 14.10 12.35
CA ARG A 13 0.81 15.42 12.97
C ARG A 13 2.10 15.49 13.78
N LYS A 14 2.44 14.41 14.50
CA LYS A 14 3.68 14.29 15.26
C LYS A 14 4.89 14.26 14.33
N GLY A 15 4.85 13.43 13.29
CA GLY A 15 5.92 13.34 12.29
C GLY A 15 6.19 14.66 11.57
N ALA A 16 5.17 15.48 11.30
CA ALA A 16 5.37 16.82 10.72
C ALA A 16 6.08 17.79 11.69
N VAL A 17 5.79 17.72 12.99
CA VAL A 17 6.50 18.52 14.01
C VAL A 17 7.94 18.06 14.17
N ASP A 18 8.15 16.77 14.22
CA ASP A 18 9.48 16.18 14.37
C ASP A 18 10.34 16.43 13.13
N ASN A 19 9.75 16.41 11.94
CA ASN A 19 10.44 16.80 10.71
C ASN A 19 10.94 18.27 10.75
N ILE A 20 10.14 19.20 11.30
CA ILE A 20 10.57 20.59 11.51
C ILE A 20 11.74 20.67 12.48
N LYS A 21 11.71 19.90 13.58
CA LYS A 21 12.84 19.83 14.51
C LYS A 21 14.11 19.30 13.81
N GLY A 22 13.96 18.25 12.99
CA GLY A 22 15.05 17.72 12.16
C GLY A 22 15.67 18.78 11.25
N MET A 23 14.84 19.57 10.53
CA MET A 23 15.31 20.69 9.69
C MET A 23 16.11 21.71 10.50
N LEU A 24 15.65 22.07 11.71
CA LEU A 24 16.35 23.00 12.60
C LEU A 24 17.67 22.42 13.12
N CYS A 25 17.68 21.13 13.49
CA CYS A 25 18.90 20.45 13.92
C CYS A 25 19.95 20.35 12.80
N CYS A 26 19.53 20.05 11.56
CA CYS A 26 20.41 20.08 10.39
C CYS A 26 20.99 21.49 10.15
N ALA A 27 20.17 22.54 10.27
CA ALA A 27 20.65 23.92 10.16
C ALA A 27 21.66 24.26 11.26
N LEU A 28 21.39 23.87 12.49
CA LEU A 28 22.29 24.10 13.62
C LEU A 28 23.62 23.34 13.45
N GLN A 29 23.58 22.11 12.98
CA GLN A 29 24.76 21.32 12.65
C GLN A 29 25.61 22.03 11.58
N ASN A 30 25.02 22.47 10.47
CA ASN A 30 25.72 23.18 9.41
C ASN A 30 26.36 24.48 9.92
N ILE A 31 25.68 25.23 10.81
CA ILE A 31 26.22 26.43 11.42
C ILE A 31 27.36 26.08 12.38
N SER A 32 27.27 24.98 13.12
CA SER A 32 28.32 24.55 14.04
C SER A 32 29.66 24.29 13.35
N PHE A 33 29.63 23.84 12.09
CA PHE A 33 30.85 23.68 11.27
C PHE A 33 31.55 25.01 10.91
N MET A 34 30.92 26.17 11.18
CA MET A 34 31.56 27.47 11.04
C MET A 34 32.42 27.87 12.27
N LEU A 35 32.24 27.20 13.42
CA LEU A 35 33.03 27.52 14.64
C LEU A 35 34.54 27.34 14.44
N PRO A 36 35.07 26.26 13.82
CA PRO A 36 36.49 26.15 13.50
C PRO A 36 36.99 27.25 12.60
N VAL A 37 36.16 27.73 11.65
CA VAL A 37 36.52 28.85 10.77
C VAL A 37 36.68 30.14 11.58
N GLY A 38 35.78 30.40 12.53
CA GLY A 38 35.91 31.55 13.43
C GLY A 38 37.14 31.48 14.34
N LEU A 39 37.49 30.30 14.85
CA LEU A 39 38.71 30.12 15.63
C LEU A 39 39.97 30.31 14.78
N LEU A 40 39.97 29.84 13.54
CA LEU A 40 41.08 30.04 12.61
C LEU A 40 41.23 31.51 12.26
N TYR A 41 40.13 32.25 12.08
CA TYR A 41 40.15 33.70 11.88
C TYR A 41 40.86 34.41 13.05
N LEU A 42 40.46 34.12 14.29
CA LEU A 42 41.10 34.73 15.47
C LEU A 42 42.60 34.39 15.60
N LEU A 43 42.99 33.16 15.28
CA LEU A 43 44.36 32.72 15.28
C LEU A 43 45.19 33.48 14.26
N VAL A 44 44.69 33.62 13.03
CA VAL A 44 45.38 34.36 11.95
C VAL A 44 45.48 35.85 12.29
N ASP A 45 44.43 36.46 12.88
CA ASP A 45 44.44 37.84 13.35
C ASP A 45 45.56 38.09 14.39
N ASP A 46 45.66 37.18 15.42
CA ASP A 46 46.71 37.24 16.45
C ASP A 46 48.11 37.08 15.83
N VAL A 47 48.29 36.21 14.85
CA VAL A 47 49.56 36.04 14.14
C VAL A 47 49.94 37.31 13.34
N MET A 48 49.00 37.89 12.60
CA MET A 48 49.19 39.07 11.77
C MET A 48 49.51 40.32 12.62
N ARG A 49 48.88 40.44 13.78
CA ARG A 49 49.13 41.55 14.74
C ARG A 49 50.35 41.33 15.63
N GLY A 50 50.99 40.16 15.56
CA GLY A 50 52.12 39.82 16.42
C GLY A 50 51.75 39.67 17.90
N THR A 51 50.48 39.44 18.19
CA THR A 51 49.94 39.30 19.55
C THR A 51 49.90 37.85 20.02
N LEU A 52 50.31 36.90 19.19
CA LEU A 52 50.34 35.49 19.53
C LEU A 52 51.49 35.22 20.55
N THR A 53 51.12 34.97 21.77
CA THR A 53 52.05 34.58 22.87
C THR A 53 51.83 33.13 23.28
N ALA A 54 52.83 32.49 23.88
CA ALA A 54 52.70 31.12 24.38
C ALA A 54 51.54 30.96 25.36
N GLY A 55 51.15 32.01 26.06
CA GLY A 55 49.96 32.02 26.96
C GLY A 55 48.60 31.98 26.27
N ARG A 56 48.55 32.28 24.95
CA ARG A 56 47.31 32.18 24.16
C ARG A 56 47.10 30.80 23.52
N ILE A 57 48.12 29.96 23.43
CA ILE A 57 48.01 28.61 22.84
C ILE A 57 46.95 27.77 23.57
N PRO A 58 46.85 27.74 24.92
CA PRO A 58 45.80 27.03 25.62
C PRO A 58 44.36 27.49 25.26
N PHE A 59 44.15 28.79 25.00
CA PHE A 59 42.87 29.34 24.57
C PHE A 59 42.41 28.71 23.24
N TYR A 60 43.28 28.60 22.25
CA TYR A 60 42.96 27.97 20.98
C TYR A 60 42.76 26.46 21.11
N ALA A 61 43.59 25.80 21.93
CA ALA A 61 43.40 24.36 22.19
C ALA A 61 42.06 24.04 22.88
N ILE A 62 41.72 24.82 23.91
CA ILE A 62 40.42 24.69 24.60
C ILE A 62 39.26 25.03 23.64
N GLY A 63 39.42 26.12 22.83
CA GLY A 63 38.44 26.51 21.82
C GLY A 63 38.19 25.42 20.78
N CYS A 64 39.25 24.77 20.29
CA CYS A 64 39.11 23.65 19.35
C CYS A 64 38.39 22.44 20.00
N ILE A 65 38.73 22.09 21.24
CA ILE A 65 38.05 21.00 21.98
C ILE A 65 36.58 21.35 22.19
N ALA A 66 36.27 22.59 22.61
CA ALA A 66 34.90 23.04 22.84
C ALA A 66 34.09 23.04 21.52
N ALA A 67 34.66 23.53 20.41
CA ALA A 67 34.03 23.48 19.10
C ALA A 67 33.79 22.04 18.65
N ALA A 68 34.76 21.14 18.83
CA ALA A 68 34.60 19.73 18.47
C ALA A 68 33.48 19.06 19.30
N LEU A 69 33.43 19.29 20.62
CA LEU A 69 32.36 18.78 21.47
C LEU A 69 31.00 19.34 21.06
N PHE A 70 30.93 20.63 20.75
CA PHE A 70 29.67 21.24 20.31
C PHE A 70 29.20 20.66 18.95
N ILE A 71 30.11 20.44 18.00
CA ILE A 71 29.81 19.78 16.71
C ILE A 71 29.29 18.37 16.95
N VAL A 72 29.92 17.58 17.84
CA VAL A 72 29.44 16.22 18.18
C VAL A 72 28.03 16.26 18.76
N ILE A 73 27.75 17.21 19.66
CA ILE A 73 26.40 17.37 20.24
C ILE A 73 25.38 17.72 19.14
N CYS A 74 25.70 18.69 18.27
CA CYS A 74 24.82 19.08 17.16
C CYS A 74 24.58 17.92 16.18
N THR A 75 25.62 17.16 15.84
CA THR A 75 25.51 15.98 14.98
C THR A 75 24.66 14.88 15.63
N ARG A 76 24.81 14.69 16.95
CA ARG A 76 23.95 13.74 17.68
C ARG A 76 22.49 14.17 17.68
N LEU A 77 22.22 15.46 17.92
CA LEU A 77 20.85 16.01 17.89
C LEU A 77 20.24 15.91 16.49
N GLU A 78 21.03 16.18 15.45
CA GLU A 78 20.60 16.02 14.06
C GLU A 78 20.25 14.56 13.80
N TYR A 79 21.13 13.62 14.12
CA TYR A 79 20.89 12.18 13.91
C TYR A 79 19.63 11.70 14.62
N ASP A 80 19.44 12.04 15.89
CA ASP A 80 18.28 11.62 16.68
C ASP A 80 16.96 12.18 16.11
N ASN A 81 16.97 13.44 15.63
CA ASN A 81 15.76 14.12 15.12
C ASN A 81 15.51 13.91 13.60
N THR A 82 16.46 13.34 12.87
CA THR A 82 16.26 12.98 11.45
C THR A 82 16.05 11.48 11.26
N PHE A 83 17.00 10.65 11.70
CA PHE A 83 16.96 9.22 11.44
C PHE A 83 16.00 8.47 12.37
N LEU A 84 16.23 8.54 13.69
CA LEU A 84 15.43 7.75 14.63
C LEU A 84 13.93 8.09 14.56
N VAL A 85 13.61 9.38 14.47
CA VAL A 85 12.22 9.84 14.39
C VAL A 85 11.56 9.41 13.07
N THR A 86 12.30 9.40 11.97
CA THR A 86 11.78 8.97 10.68
C THR A 86 11.44 7.48 10.65
N TYR A 87 12.25 6.62 11.29
CA TYR A 87 11.93 5.19 11.42
C TYR A 87 10.66 4.96 12.25
N VAL A 88 10.49 5.70 13.35
CA VAL A 88 9.26 5.63 14.16
C VAL A 88 8.05 6.07 13.34
N GLU A 89 8.16 7.19 12.61
CA GLU A 89 7.09 7.69 11.73
C GLU A 89 6.76 6.72 10.60
N SER A 90 7.77 6.04 10.04
CA SER A 90 7.58 5.01 9.02
C SER A 90 6.76 3.83 9.56
N GLY A 91 7.03 3.39 10.80
CA GLY A 91 6.23 2.38 11.49
C GLY A 91 4.78 2.82 11.68
N VAL A 92 4.56 4.04 12.18
CA VAL A 92 3.22 4.64 12.36
C VAL A 92 2.47 4.72 11.02
N ARG A 93 3.15 5.09 9.95
CA ARG A 93 2.58 5.18 8.60
C ARG A 93 2.14 3.81 8.09
N ARG A 94 2.98 2.77 8.19
CA ARG A 94 2.64 1.40 7.79
C ARG A 94 1.43 0.87 8.56
N VAL A 95 1.41 1.05 9.88
CA VAL A 95 0.27 0.67 10.72
C VAL A 95 -0.98 1.45 10.34
N GLY A 96 -0.85 2.76 10.10
CA GLY A 96 -1.96 3.62 9.68
C GLY A 96 -2.56 3.21 8.32
N LEU A 97 -1.72 2.83 7.35
CA LEU A 97 -2.16 2.30 6.06
C LEU A 97 -2.87 0.94 6.22
N ALA A 98 -2.31 0.02 7.01
CA ALA A 98 -2.93 -1.27 7.28
C ALA A 98 -4.30 -1.10 7.97
N GLU A 99 -4.39 -0.21 8.97
CA GLU A 99 -5.65 0.10 9.65
C GLU A 99 -6.67 0.78 8.72
N LYS A 100 -6.21 1.60 7.80
CA LYS A 100 -7.07 2.18 6.76
C LYS A 100 -7.58 1.11 5.81
N LEU A 101 -6.71 0.19 5.33
CA LEU A 101 -7.11 -0.91 4.45
C LEU A 101 -8.15 -1.82 5.12
N ARG A 102 -8.06 -2.06 6.43
CA ARG A 102 -9.06 -2.81 7.18
C ARG A 102 -10.47 -2.21 7.11
N LYS A 103 -10.57 -0.88 6.99
CA LYS A 103 -11.84 -0.12 7.00
C LYS A 103 -12.36 0.26 5.62
N ILE A 104 -11.56 0.08 4.58
CA ILE A 104 -11.96 0.38 3.20
C ILE A 104 -12.92 -0.71 2.70
N PRO A 105 -13.94 -0.36 1.88
CA PRO A 105 -14.85 -1.34 1.28
C PRO A 105 -14.08 -2.38 0.47
N LEU A 106 -14.55 -3.64 0.50
CA LEU A 106 -13.95 -4.72 -0.29
C LEU A 106 -13.96 -4.43 -1.81
N SER A 107 -14.84 -3.54 -2.25
CA SER A 107 -14.86 -3.02 -3.64
C SER A 107 -13.54 -2.39 -4.08
N PHE A 108 -12.77 -1.84 -3.16
CA PHE A 108 -11.47 -1.24 -3.45
C PHE A 108 -10.45 -2.31 -3.89
N PHE A 109 -10.44 -3.46 -3.22
CA PHE A 109 -9.52 -4.57 -3.52
C PHE A 109 -9.80 -5.23 -4.87
N GLY A 110 -11.03 -5.14 -5.37
CA GLY A 110 -11.37 -5.62 -6.73
C GLY A 110 -10.87 -4.73 -7.87
N LYS A 111 -10.37 -3.52 -7.56
CA LYS A 111 -9.87 -2.56 -8.55
C LYS A 111 -8.36 -2.39 -8.55
N LYS A 112 -7.74 -2.68 -7.42
CA LYS A 112 -6.31 -2.56 -7.20
C LYS A 112 -5.69 -3.94 -7.17
N ASP A 113 -4.58 -4.07 -7.85
CA ASP A 113 -3.75 -5.26 -7.74
C ASP A 113 -3.23 -5.37 -6.29
N LEU A 114 -3.28 -6.57 -5.74
CA LEU A 114 -2.76 -6.86 -4.40
C LEU A 114 -1.26 -6.57 -4.30
N ALA A 115 -0.52 -6.83 -5.38
CA ALA A 115 0.90 -6.51 -5.49
C ALA A 115 1.15 -5.00 -5.37
N ASP A 116 0.28 -4.17 -5.99
CA ASP A 116 0.36 -2.70 -5.93
C ASP A 116 0.14 -2.19 -4.50
N LEU A 117 -0.85 -2.75 -3.78
CA LEU A 117 -1.12 -2.40 -2.38
C LEU A 117 0.02 -2.81 -1.44
N THR A 118 0.57 -4.01 -1.65
CA THR A 118 1.72 -4.49 -0.89
C THR A 118 2.94 -3.62 -1.15
N SER A 119 3.19 -3.26 -2.42
CA SER A 119 4.27 -2.35 -2.81
C SER A 119 4.10 -0.97 -2.17
N SER A 120 2.88 -0.44 -2.08
CA SER A 120 2.61 0.85 -1.43
C SER A 120 2.93 0.83 0.07
N ILE A 121 2.63 -0.26 0.78
CA ILE A 121 2.93 -0.40 2.22
C ILE A 121 4.43 -0.64 2.46
N MET A 122 5.07 -1.45 1.65
CA MET A 122 6.46 -1.86 1.87
C MET A 122 7.45 -0.93 1.19
N ASN A 123 7.39 -0.81 -0.14
CA ASN A 123 8.36 -0.07 -0.93
C ASN A 123 8.16 1.44 -0.85
N ASP A 124 6.92 1.94 -1.04
CA ASP A 124 6.69 3.39 -1.04
C ASP A 124 6.98 3.98 0.33
N CYS A 125 6.62 3.28 1.43
CA CYS A 125 7.00 3.70 2.77
C CYS A 125 8.51 3.73 2.97
N ALA A 126 9.27 2.76 2.44
CA ALA A 126 10.73 2.73 2.54
C ALA A 126 11.39 3.88 1.73
N VAL A 127 10.87 4.15 0.53
CA VAL A 127 11.34 5.29 -0.29
C VAL A 127 11.08 6.62 0.42
N LEU A 128 9.91 6.79 1.05
CA LEU A 128 9.61 8.00 1.81
C LEU A 128 10.44 8.11 3.09
N GLU A 129 10.71 6.99 3.77
CA GLU A 129 11.62 6.93 4.93
C GLU A 129 13.01 7.43 4.55
N GLN A 130 13.59 6.88 3.48
CA GLN A 130 14.88 7.32 2.95
C GLN A 130 14.86 8.80 2.52
N SER A 131 13.80 9.22 1.85
CA SER A 131 13.67 10.61 1.39
C SER A 131 13.63 11.58 2.57
N GLN A 132 12.93 11.27 3.64
CA GLN A 132 12.79 12.16 4.80
C GLN A 132 14.06 12.21 5.65
N SER A 133 14.69 11.06 5.91
CA SER A 133 15.90 11.00 6.73
C SER A 133 17.12 11.61 6.02
N HIS A 134 17.29 11.35 4.72
CA HIS A 134 18.52 11.73 4.01
C HIS A 134 18.40 12.95 3.12
N PHE A 135 17.17 13.34 2.69
CA PHE A 135 17.03 14.36 1.65
C PHE A 135 16.23 15.58 2.11
N VAL A 136 15.04 15.39 2.68
CA VAL A 136 14.12 16.49 2.98
C VAL A 136 14.63 17.36 4.13
N ALA A 137 14.94 16.78 5.29
CA ALA A 137 15.42 17.55 6.44
C ALA A 137 16.78 18.23 6.17
N PRO A 138 17.78 17.55 5.56
CA PRO A 138 19.03 18.19 5.15
C PRO A 138 18.85 19.32 4.13
N LEU A 139 17.95 19.21 3.14
CA LEU A 139 17.69 20.26 2.16
C LEU A 139 17.20 21.55 2.84
N TYR A 140 16.15 21.46 3.64
CA TYR A 140 15.61 22.63 4.33
C TYR A 140 16.56 23.16 5.39
N GLY A 141 17.31 22.28 6.06
CA GLY A 141 18.38 22.66 6.99
C GLY A 141 19.51 23.41 6.31
N ALA A 142 19.97 22.93 5.13
CA ALA A 142 20.97 23.61 4.32
C ALA A 142 20.49 24.97 3.81
N MET A 143 19.25 25.07 3.34
CA MET A 143 18.67 26.36 2.91
C MET A 143 18.63 27.37 4.06
N LEU A 144 18.22 26.94 5.25
CA LEU A 144 18.14 27.80 6.44
C LEU A 144 19.52 28.24 6.90
N SER A 145 20.48 27.31 7.06
CA SER A 145 21.85 27.64 7.46
C SER A 145 22.55 28.54 6.47
N THR A 146 22.43 28.26 5.15
CA THR A 146 23.00 29.10 4.09
C THR A 146 22.42 30.51 4.13
N THR A 147 21.11 30.66 4.37
CA THR A 147 20.46 31.98 4.49
C THR A 147 21.02 32.75 5.69
N VAL A 148 21.16 32.09 6.85
CA VAL A 148 21.74 32.73 8.06
C VAL A 148 23.17 33.18 7.81
N ILE A 149 24.01 32.32 7.23
CA ILE A 149 25.42 32.62 6.91
C ILE A 149 25.49 33.74 5.87
N ALA A 150 24.69 33.69 4.82
CA ALA A 150 24.66 34.72 3.76
C ALA A 150 24.27 36.11 4.31
N VAL A 151 23.25 36.14 5.19
CA VAL A 151 22.85 37.39 5.88
C VAL A 151 23.98 37.89 6.78
N SER A 152 24.64 37.01 7.54
CA SER A 152 25.80 37.40 8.36
C SER A 152 26.93 38.00 7.53
N MET A 153 27.25 37.41 6.36
CA MET A 153 28.26 37.92 5.45
C MET A 153 27.96 39.34 4.93
N LEU A 154 26.68 39.69 4.71
CA LEU A 154 26.26 41.04 4.27
C LEU A 154 26.63 42.12 5.29
N PHE A 155 26.59 41.79 6.60
CA PHE A 155 26.98 42.74 7.67
C PHE A 155 28.50 42.98 7.73
N PHE A 156 29.33 42.04 7.27
CA PHE A 156 30.80 42.21 7.22
C PHE A 156 31.24 43.02 6.00
N ASN A 157 30.88 42.57 4.80
CA ASN A 157 31.14 43.29 3.56
C ASN A 157 30.11 42.88 2.50
N TRP A 158 29.21 43.82 2.17
CA TRP A 158 28.10 43.53 1.24
C TRP A 158 28.54 43.21 -0.18
N ARG A 159 29.67 43.79 -0.65
CA ARG A 159 30.20 43.54 -2.02
C ARG A 159 30.73 42.13 -2.15
N MET A 160 31.51 41.69 -1.15
CA MET A 160 32.01 40.31 -1.07
C MET A 160 30.87 39.31 -0.91
N ALA A 161 29.90 39.63 -0.05
CA ALA A 161 28.73 38.79 0.15
C ALA A 161 27.90 38.63 -1.12
N LEU A 162 27.64 39.68 -1.88
CA LEU A 162 26.95 39.58 -3.17
C LEU A 162 27.71 38.71 -4.19
N ALA A 163 29.07 38.85 -4.24
CA ALA A 163 29.91 38.02 -5.10
C ALA A 163 29.86 36.53 -4.71
N ALA A 164 29.57 36.21 -3.45
CA ALA A 164 29.41 34.86 -2.96
C ALA A 164 27.95 34.32 -3.12
N ILE A 165 26.91 35.17 -3.03
CA ILE A 165 25.51 34.73 -2.96
C ILE A 165 24.90 34.57 -4.36
N TRP A 166 25.33 35.32 -5.39
CA TRP A 166 24.69 35.28 -6.71
C TRP A 166 24.60 33.91 -7.37
N PRO A 167 25.53 32.92 -7.14
CA PRO A 167 25.41 31.59 -7.73
C PRO A 167 24.27 30.78 -7.16
N LEU A 168 23.81 31.05 -5.92
CA LEU A 168 22.76 30.31 -5.24
C LEU A 168 21.43 30.33 -6.02
N PRO A 169 20.83 31.50 -6.33
CA PRO A 169 19.60 31.56 -7.10
C PRO A 169 19.76 30.98 -8.51
N VAL A 170 20.91 31.09 -9.12
CA VAL A 170 21.19 30.53 -10.46
C VAL A 170 21.24 29.00 -10.41
N ALA A 171 21.91 28.40 -9.43
CA ALA A 171 21.97 26.97 -9.25
C ALA A 171 20.56 26.38 -8.97
N PHE A 172 19.77 27.02 -8.10
CA PHE A 172 18.39 26.62 -7.87
C PHE A 172 17.52 26.77 -9.12
N ALA A 173 17.69 27.82 -9.90
CA ALA A 173 16.96 28.02 -11.16
C ALA A 173 17.28 26.91 -12.17
N ILE A 174 18.56 26.52 -12.32
CA ILE A 174 18.99 25.41 -13.20
C ILE A 174 18.23 24.11 -12.80
N VAL A 175 18.23 23.75 -11.52
CA VAL A 175 17.59 22.52 -11.04
C VAL A 175 16.06 22.62 -11.18
N ALA A 176 15.47 23.79 -10.89
CA ALA A 176 14.03 24.00 -11.04
C ALA A 176 13.58 23.87 -12.50
N LEU A 177 14.31 24.46 -13.45
CA LEU A 177 14.03 24.34 -14.89
C LEU A 177 14.22 22.90 -15.39
N ALA A 178 15.22 22.19 -14.86
CA ALA A 178 15.47 20.79 -15.20
C ALA A 178 14.37 19.84 -14.71
N SER A 179 13.62 20.21 -13.66
CA SER A 179 12.63 19.33 -13.01
C SER A 179 11.57 18.80 -13.98
N GLY A 180 11.15 19.59 -14.97
CA GLY A 180 10.20 19.18 -16.01
C GLY A 180 10.75 18.09 -16.94
N VAL A 181 12.00 18.22 -17.35
CA VAL A 181 12.71 17.24 -18.21
C VAL A 181 12.92 15.95 -17.42
N GLN A 182 13.40 16.08 -16.19
CA GLN A 182 13.66 14.99 -15.29
C GLN A 182 12.38 14.18 -14.98
N LYS A 183 11.26 14.86 -14.69
CA LYS A 183 9.95 14.20 -14.47
C LYS A 183 9.52 13.39 -15.70
N ARG A 184 9.76 13.87 -16.91
CA ARG A 184 9.45 13.14 -18.14
C ARG A 184 10.35 11.91 -18.33
N LEU A 185 11.65 12.05 -18.07
CA LEU A 185 12.60 10.93 -18.18
C LEU A 185 12.31 9.86 -17.13
N SER A 186 12.11 10.25 -15.89
CA SER A 186 11.76 9.35 -14.78
C SER A 186 10.46 8.59 -15.06
N ARG A 187 9.39 9.25 -15.53
CA ARG A 187 8.13 8.56 -15.89
C ARG A 187 8.33 7.50 -16.97
N LYS A 188 9.17 7.79 -18.00
CA LYS A 188 9.47 6.82 -19.06
C LYS A 188 10.29 5.63 -18.53
N ALA A 189 11.21 5.88 -17.62
CA ALA A 189 12.00 4.83 -16.98
C ALA A 189 11.13 3.95 -16.09
N THR A 190 10.26 4.56 -15.25
CA THR A 190 9.30 3.84 -14.40
C THR A 190 8.32 2.99 -15.24
N ALA A 191 7.76 3.55 -16.30
CA ALA A 191 6.85 2.80 -17.18
C ALA A 191 7.55 1.59 -17.84
N ALA A 192 8.81 1.73 -18.25
CA ALA A 192 9.56 0.61 -18.79
C ALA A 192 9.85 -0.46 -17.72
N LYS A 193 10.14 -0.01 -16.48
CA LYS A 193 10.40 -0.91 -15.35
C LYS A 193 9.15 -1.73 -15.02
N VAL A 194 7.98 -1.10 -14.89
CA VAL A 194 6.69 -1.79 -14.65
C VAL A 194 6.41 -2.80 -15.76
N ALA A 195 6.53 -2.40 -17.03
CA ALA A 195 6.31 -3.33 -18.16
C ALA A 195 7.29 -4.52 -18.18
N CYS A 196 8.49 -4.36 -17.60
CA CYS A 196 9.43 -5.46 -17.43
C CYS A 196 9.03 -6.36 -16.24
N GLU A 197 8.65 -5.78 -15.11
CA GLU A 197 8.16 -6.49 -13.93
C GLU A 197 6.94 -7.34 -14.27
N ASP A 198 5.96 -6.78 -14.98
CA ASP A 198 4.78 -7.49 -15.50
C ASP A 198 5.19 -8.68 -16.40
N GLY A 199 6.17 -8.46 -17.29
CA GLY A 199 6.65 -9.53 -18.16
C GLY A 199 7.41 -10.64 -17.43
N VAL A 200 8.13 -10.32 -16.35
CA VAL A 200 8.77 -11.31 -15.49
C VAL A 200 7.71 -12.11 -14.72
N GLN A 201 6.72 -11.45 -14.16
CA GLN A 201 5.62 -12.10 -13.45
C GLN A 201 4.85 -13.04 -14.38
N GLU A 202 4.44 -12.55 -15.56
CA GLU A 202 3.77 -13.37 -16.58
C GLU A 202 4.60 -14.59 -16.98
N CYS A 203 5.93 -14.44 -17.12
CA CYS A 203 6.83 -15.55 -17.42
C CYS A 203 6.81 -16.63 -16.33
N ILE A 204 6.81 -16.21 -15.06
CA ILE A 204 6.80 -17.14 -13.92
C ILE A 204 5.46 -17.86 -13.84
N GLU A 205 4.35 -17.13 -13.95
CA GLU A 205 2.99 -17.68 -13.88
C GLU A 205 2.70 -18.64 -15.04
N ALA A 206 3.09 -18.26 -16.26
CA ALA A 206 2.86 -19.06 -17.46
C ALA A 206 3.97 -20.11 -17.75
N MET A 207 4.95 -20.29 -16.87
CA MET A 207 6.09 -21.20 -17.11
C MET A 207 5.66 -22.64 -17.46
N PRO A 208 4.67 -23.25 -16.80
CA PRO A 208 4.18 -24.58 -17.18
C PRO A 208 3.64 -24.62 -18.61
N ASP A 209 2.87 -23.61 -19.02
CA ASP A 209 2.29 -23.53 -20.36
C ASP A 209 3.35 -23.26 -21.43
N LEU A 210 4.32 -22.37 -21.12
CA LEU A 210 5.46 -22.11 -22.00
C LEU A 210 6.26 -23.40 -22.28
N ARG A 211 6.53 -24.18 -21.24
CA ARG A 211 7.23 -25.49 -21.37
C ARG A 211 6.41 -26.50 -22.14
N ALA A 212 5.11 -26.60 -21.83
CA ALA A 212 4.23 -27.54 -22.52
C ALA A 212 4.15 -27.29 -24.05
N ASN A 213 4.38 -26.03 -24.47
CA ASN A 213 4.33 -25.62 -25.88
C ASN A 213 5.71 -25.34 -26.50
N ASN A 214 6.83 -25.61 -25.79
CA ASN A 214 8.22 -25.31 -26.22
C ASN A 214 8.37 -23.82 -26.67
N ALA A 215 7.76 -22.90 -25.96
CA ALA A 215 7.70 -21.47 -26.32
C ALA A 215 8.65 -20.59 -25.47
N GLU A 216 9.45 -21.17 -24.55
CA GLU A 216 10.30 -20.44 -23.60
C GLU A 216 11.29 -19.51 -24.31
N SER A 217 11.97 -20.01 -25.35
CA SER A 217 12.99 -19.23 -26.05
C SER A 217 12.44 -18.00 -26.75
N ALA A 218 11.25 -18.11 -27.35
CA ALA A 218 10.57 -16.99 -27.98
C ALA A 218 10.11 -15.94 -26.97
N TYR A 219 9.55 -16.40 -25.83
CA TYR A 219 9.11 -15.52 -24.76
C TYR A 219 10.29 -14.79 -24.08
N LEU A 220 11.37 -15.52 -23.77
CA LEU A 220 12.59 -14.97 -23.17
C LEU A 220 13.25 -13.91 -24.08
N ALA A 221 13.22 -14.09 -25.41
CA ALA A 221 13.71 -13.05 -26.33
C ALA A 221 12.90 -11.74 -26.23
N GLY A 222 11.57 -11.84 -26.07
CA GLY A 222 10.71 -10.68 -25.82
C GLY A 222 10.99 -10.02 -24.46
N LEU A 223 11.22 -10.82 -23.42
CA LEU A 223 11.57 -10.32 -22.08
C LEU A 223 12.93 -9.62 -22.08
N GLU A 224 13.95 -10.18 -22.78
CA GLU A 224 15.26 -9.53 -22.95
C GLU A 224 15.12 -8.15 -23.59
N GLN A 225 14.25 -8.00 -24.57
CA GLN A 225 13.98 -6.70 -25.19
C GLN A 225 13.37 -5.70 -24.19
N LYS A 226 12.46 -6.14 -23.33
CA LYS A 226 11.90 -5.31 -22.23
C LYS A 226 13.02 -4.89 -21.24
N ILE A 227 13.91 -5.82 -20.85
CA ILE A 227 15.06 -5.53 -19.96
C ILE A 227 15.99 -4.49 -20.58
N ARG A 228 16.37 -4.64 -21.84
CA ARG A 228 17.20 -3.66 -22.57
C ARG A 228 16.52 -2.28 -22.69
N ALA A 229 15.20 -2.26 -22.82
CA ALA A 229 14.44 -1.01 -22.83
C ALA A 229 14.52 -0.29 -21.47
N VAL A 230 14.44 -1.04 -20.35
CA VAL A 230 14.62 -0.51 -18.98
C VAL A 230 16.02 0.09 -18.85
N GLU A 231 17.06 -0.67 -19.19
CA GLU A 231 18.45 -0.21 -19.13
C GLU A 231 18.65 1.11 -19.89
N SER A 232 18.25 1.14 -21.15
CA SER A 232 18.37 2.35 -21.99
C SER A 232 17.62 3.55 -21.42
N ARG A 233 16.45 3.36 -20.82
CA ARG A 233 15.66 4.44 -20.21
C ARG A 233 16.25 4.91 -18.89
N LEU A 234 16.78 4.00 -18.07
CA LEU A 234 17.47 4.34 -16.83
C LEU A 234 18.72 5.16 -17.12
N ILE A 235 19.60 4.70 -18.03
CA ILE A 235 20.80 5.44 -18.43
C ILE A 235 20.45 6.87 -18.89
N LYS A 236 19.42 7.02 -19.75
CA LYS A 236 18.98 8.36 -20.21
C LYS A 236 18.42 9.22 -19.08
N SER A 237 17.75 8.62 -18.11
CA SER A 237 17.23 9.33 -16.93
C SER A 237 18.37 9.82 -16.03
N GLU A 238 19.33 8.94 -15.75
CA GLU A 238 20.49 9.25 -14.90
C GLU A 238 21.39 10.32 -15.53
N LEU A 239 21.77 10.15 -16.80
CA LEU A 239 22.58 11.14 -17.51
C LEU A 239 21.86 12.49 -17.60
N GLY A 240 20.56 12.49 -17.92
CA GLY A 240 19.76 13.71 -17.97
C GLY A 240 19.72 14.44 -16.62
N THR A 241 19.60 13.71 -15.52
CA THR A 241 19.63 14.29 -14.16
C THR A 241 21.02 14.82 -13.81
N SER A 242 22.05 14.00 -14.04
CA SER A 242 23.44 14.32 -13.68
C SER A 242 23.95 15.56 -14.36
N VAL A 243 23.64 15.77 -15.64
CA VAL A 243 24.06 16.99 -16.38
C VAL A 243 23.59 18.26 -15.69
N PHE A 244 22.33 18.33 -15.26
CA PHE A 244 21.80 19.54 -14.61
C PHE A 244 22.36 19.73 -13.21
N VAL A 245 22.48 18.65 -12.43
CA VAL A 245 23.00 18.70 -11.05
C VAL A 245 24.48 19.11 -11.06
N VAL A 246 25.29 18.51 -11.94
CA VAL A 246 26.72 18.86 -12.09
C VAL A 246 26.86 20.30 -12.57
N SER A 247 26.03 20.76 -13.52
CA SER A 247 26.05 22.15 -13.97
C SER A 247 25.72 23.12 -12.84
N ALA A 248 24.74 22.82 -12.00
CA ALA A 248 24.41 23.64 -10.83
C ALA A 248 25.57 23.67 -9.82
N GLY A 249 26.21 22.53 -9.54
CA GLY A 249 27.41 22.45 -8.69
C GLY A 249 28.60 23.28 -9.26
N LEU A 250 28.83 23.24 -10.56
CA LEU A 250 29.87 24.06 -11.20
C LEU A 250 29.56 25.55 -11.04
N VAL A 251 28.31 25.97 -11.18
CA VAL A 251 27.90 27.37 -10.95
C VAL A 251 28.17 27.80 -9.51
N LEU A 252 27.87 26.94 -8.51
CA LEU A 252 28.20 27.24 -7.12
C LEU A 252 29.71 27.44 -6.92
N ARG A 253 30.54 26.60 -7.52
CA ARG A 253 32.01 26.73 -7.43
C ARG A 253 32.55 28.00 -8.11
N LEU A 254 31.88 28.53 -9.15
CA LEU A 254 32.20 29.84 -9.72
C LEU A 254 32.04 30.96 -8.69
N GLY A 255 31.20 30.81 -7.67
CA GLY A 255 31.07 31.75 -6.56
C GLY A 255 32.37 31.94 -5.76
N ILE A 256 33.18 30.89 -5.62
CA ILE A 256 34.51 31.02 -4.98
C ILE A 256 35.41 31.90 -5.84
N ALA A 257 35.42 31.68 -7.16
CA ALA A 257 36.23 32.44 -8.09
C ALA A 257 35.80 33.92 -8.13
N THR A 258 34.49 34.20 -8.20
CA THR A 258 33.99 35.59 -8.20
C THR A 258 34.25 36.29 -6.87
N THR A 259 34.16 35.60 -5.75
CA THR A 259 34.51 36.14 -4.43
C THR A 259 36.03 36.46 -4.37
N ALA A 260 36.89 35.56 -4.86
CA ALA A 260 38.32 35.77 -4.90
C ALA A 260 38.69 36.99 -5.79
N LEU A 261 38.09 37.10 -6.96
CA LEU A 261 38.34 38.20 -7.89
C LEU A 261 37.88 39.54 -7.31
N THR A 262 36.66 39.57 -6.74
CA THR A 262 36.13 40.79 -6.10
C THR A 262 36.97 41.18 -4.90
N GLY A 263 37.35 40.21 -4.05
CA GLY A 263 38.17 40.46 -2.89
C GLY A 263 39.56 40.95 -3.24
N ALA A 264 40.23 40.36 -4.23
CA ALA A 264 41.51 40.84 -4.73
C ALA A 264 41.41 42.29 -5.26
N THR A 265 40.34 42.61 -5.98
CA THR A 265 40.11 43.97 -6.48
C THR A 265 39.93 44.99 -5.35
N LEU A 266 39.18 44.64 -4.31
CA LEU A 266 38.96 45.49 -3.14
C LEU A 266 40.24 45.63 -2.29
N LEU A 267 41.03 44.56 -2.20
CA LEU A 267 42.33 44.58 -1.49
C LEU A 267 43.31 45.55 -2.16
N VAL A 268 43.45 45.48 -3.50
CA VAL A 268 44.32 46.40 -4.26
C VAL A 268 43.87 47.83 -4.12
N LYS A 269 42.56 48.10 -3.98
CA LYS A 269 42.03 49.45 -3.73
C LYS A 269 42.19 49.92 -2.29
N GLY A 270 42.64 49.07 -1.38
CA GLY A 270 42.75 49.39 0.04
C GLY A 270 41.40 49.46 0.78
N GLU A 271 40.31 48.97 0.17
CA GLU A 271 38.96 48.98 0.72
C GLU A 271 38.65 47.71 1.55
N LEU A 272 39.58 46.73 1.56
CA LEU A 272 39.44 45.46 2.26
C LEU A 272 40.78 45.08 2.89
N ASP A 273 40.78 44.56 4.09
CA ASP A 273 41.96 43.99 4.73
C ASP A 273 42.17 42.50 4.34
N VAL A 274 43.41 42.05 4.40
CA VAL A 274 43.82 40.68 4.02
C VAL A 274 43.11 39.63 4.85
N LEU A 275 42.90 39.90 6.13
CA LEU A 275 42.28 38.97 7.05
C LEU A 275 40.79 38.74 6.69
N THR A 276 40.06 39.82 6.42
CA THR A 276 38.67 39.74 5.99
C THR A 276 38.55 39.01 4.63
N PHE A 277 39.47 39.27 3.70
CA PHE A 277 39.51 38.54 2.44
C PHE A 277 39.70 37.04 2.64
N PHE A 278 40.66 36.64 3.47
CA PHE A 278 40.91 35.23 3.80
C PHE A 278 39.69 34.57 4.47
N MET A 279 39.06 35.27 5.44
CA MET A 279 37.83 34.79 6.09
C MET A 279 36.71 34.52 5.06
N PHE A 280 36.45 35.46 4.14
CA PHE A 280 35.43 35.27 3.11
C PHE A 280 35.69 34.04 2.25
N LEU A 281 36.94 33.79 1.83
CA LEU A 281 37.29 32.61 1.04
C LEU A 281 37.03 31.32 1.81
N LEU A 282 37.33 31.27 3.10
CA LEU A 282 37.08 30.12 3.94
C LEU A 282 35.58 29.89 4.15
N VAL A 283 34.83 30.95 4.46
CA VAL A 283 33.38 30.84 4.66
C VAL A 283 32.69 30.40 3.39
N VAL A 284 33.05 30.98 2.24
CA VAL A 284 32.44 30.67 0.93
C VAL A 284 32.76 29.23 0.51
N SER A 285 33.97 28.73 0.77
CA SER A 285 34.30 27.32 0.48
C SER A 285 33.41 26.33 1.26
N ARG A 286 32.99 26.72 2.46
CA ARG A 286 32.10 25.88 3.30
C ARG A 286 30.61 26.14 3.08
N LEU A 287 30.24 27.31 2.55
CA LEU A 287 28.86 27.73 2.34
C LEU A 287 28.12 26.81 1.36
N TYR A 288 28.83 26.35 0.32
CA TYR A 288 28.24 25.57 -0.75
C TYR A 288 28.15 24.06 -0.46
N ASP A 289 28.98 23.51 0.44
CA ASP A 289 29.04 22.07 0.72
C ASP A 289 27.67 21.47 1.06
N PRO A 290 26.87 22.02 2.02
CA PRO A 290 25.55 21.47 2.34
C PRO A 290 24.56 21.56 1.18
N LEU A 291 24.69 22.58 0.34
CA LEU A 291 23.81 22.79 -0.81
C LEU A 291 24.15 21.87 -1.98
N GLU A 292 25.44 21.65 -2.28
CA GLU A 292 25.85 20.75 -3.35
C GLU A 292 25.31 19.32 -3.11
N GLY A 293 25.43 18.80 -1.88
CA GLY A 293 24.85 17.51 -1.51
C GLY A 293 23.32 17.45 -1.62
N THR A 294 22.64 18.52 -1.23
CA THR A 294 21.18 18.56 -1.26
C THR A 294 20.60 18.79 -2.66
N LEU A 295 21.29 19.50 -3.55
CA LEU A 295 20.89 19.63 -4.96
C LEU A 295 20.89 18.28 -5.68
N GLN A 296 21.84 17.39 -5.37
CA GLN A 296 21.88 16.03 -5.91
C GLN A 296 20.63 15.24 -5.50
N ASN A 297 20.17 15.45 -4.27
CA ASN A 297 19.03 14.73 -3.70
C ASN A 297 17.66 15.34 -4.07
N LEU A 298 17.62 16.56 -4.60
CA LEU A 298 16.37 17.22 -4.99
C LEU A 298 15.60 16.41 -6.05
N ALA A 299 16.32 15.74 -6.93
CA ALA A 299 15.77 14.81 -7.90
C ALA A 299 15.02 13.63 -7.24
N ALA A 300 15.63 13.04 -6.22
CA ALA A 300 15.02 11.96 -5.45
C ALA A 300 13.75 12.44 -4.72
N ILE A 301 13.78 13.66 -4.13
CA ILE A 301 12.59 14.26 -3.48
C ILE A 301 11.44 14.45 -4.48
N ILE A 302 11.74 14.90 -5.71
CA ILE A 302 10.71 15.05 -6.75
C ILE A 302 10.14 13.69 -7.16
N GLY A 303 10.98 12.66 -7.20
CA GLY A 303 10.58 11.28 -7.53
C GLY A 303 9.60 10.67 -6.53
N THR A 304 9.64 11.10 -5.26
CA THR A 304 8.72 10.56 -4.22
C THR A 304 7.26 11.00 -4.39
N ASN A 305 6.96 11.96 -5.25
CA ASN A 305 5.59 12.45 -5.43
C ASN A 305 4.63 11.36 -5.90
N SER A 306 5.05 10.47 -6.80
CA SER A 306 4.22 9.37 -7.27
C SER A 306 3.90 8.36 -6.15
N ASN A 307 4.85 8.12 -5.25
CA ASN A 307 4.67 7.25 -4.10
C ASN A 307 3.67 7.86 -3.11
N ILE A 308 3.78 9.18 -2.89
CA ILE A 308 2.85 9.93 -2.03
C ILE A 308 1.44 9.95 -2.65
N GLU A 309 1.31 10.13 -3.95
CA GLU A 309 0.02 10.10 -4.66
C GLU A 309 -0.67 8.74 -4.49
N ARG A 310 0.06 7.61 -4.66
CA ARG A 310 -0.47 6.26 -4.42
C ARG A 310 -0.92 6.04 -2.97
N MET A 311 -0.12 6.49 -2.01
CA MET A 311 -0.49 6.40 -0.60
C MET A 311 -1.71 7.26 -0.24
N ASN A 312 -1.78 8.48 -0.79
CA ASN A 312 -2.92 9.36 -0.57
C ASN A 312 -4.19 8.78 -1.19
N GLU A 313 -4.11 8.08 -2.32
CA GLU A 313 -5.25 7.37 -2.91
C GLU A 313 -5.85 6.33 -1.94
N ILE A 314 -5.00 5.62 -1.18
CA ILE A 314 -5.46 4.70 -0.14
C ILE A 314 -6.03 5.48 1.06
N LEU A 315 -5.34 6.52 1.52
CA LEU A 315 -5.74 7.29 2.70
C LEU A 315 -7.03 8.09 2.47
N ASP A 316 -7.23 8.63 1.28
CA ASP A 316 -8.39 9.44 0.89
C ASP A 316 -9.61 8.58 0.50
N CYS A 317 -9.41 7.25 0.30
CA CYS A 317 -10.52 6.35 0.00
C CYS A 317 -11.59 6.43 1.10
N PRO A 318 -12.88 6.64 0.75
CA PRO A 318 -13.94 6.68 1.73
C PRO A 318 -14.05 5.33 2.45
N VAL A 319 -14.24 5.37 3.76
CA VAL A 319 -14.49 4.19 4.59
C VAL A 319 -15.98 4.00 4.77
N GLN A 320 -16.41 2.74 4.81
CA GLN A 320 -17.77 2.42 5.21
C GLN A 320 -17.91 2.67 6.72
N THR A 321 -18.91 3.45 7.08
CA THR A 321 -19.24 3.76 8.46
C THR A 321 -20.65 3.30 8.78
N GLY A 322 -20.96 3.13 10.06
CA GLY A 322 -22.29 2.74 10.49
C GLY A 322 -22.40 2.62 12.01
N SER A 323 -23.58 2.27 12.49
CA SER A 323 -23.83 1.99 13.91
C SER A 323 -23.17 0.66 14.32
N GLU A 324 -22.55 0.65 15.48
CA GLU A 324 -22.04 -0.59 16.08
C GLU A 324 -23.14 -1.43 16.76
N GLN A 325 -24.36 -0.89 16.88
CA GLN A 325 -25.49 -1.57 17.53
C GLN A 325 -26.32 -2.31 16.49
N LEU A 326 -26.46 -3.61 16.67
CA LEU A 326 -27.36 -4.45 15.89
C LEU A 326 -28.78 -4.30 16.45
N THR A 327 -29.72 -3.93 15.58
CA THR A 327 -31.14 -3.71 15.92
C THR A 327 -32.08 -4.67 15.18
N ASN A 328 -31.52 -5.74 14.60
CA ASN A 328 -32.30 -6.75 13.89
C ASN A 328 -33.23 -7.51 14.82
N ARG A 329 -34.47 -7.70 14.39
CA ARG A 329 -35.51 -8.44 15.15
C ARG A 329 -35.48 -9.93 14.87
N ASN A 330 -35.06 -10.29 13.68
CA ASN A 330 -34.88 -11.64 13.18
C ASN A 330 -33.68 -11.67 12.20
N CYS A 331 -33.58 -12.70 11.38
CA CYS A 331 -32.51 -12.85 10.39
C CYS A 331 -33.05 -12.98 8.95
N ASP A 332 -34.22 -12.39 8.66
CA ASP A 332 -34.71 -12.29 7.27
C ASP A 332 -33.83 -11.35 6.49
N ILE A 333 -33.46 -11.73 5.27
CA ILE A 333 -32.73 -10.84 4.35
C ILE A 333 -33.73 -10.37 3.29
N VAL A 334 -33.96 -9.05 3.22
CA VAL A 334 -34.92 -8.48 2.25
C VAL A 334 -34.16 -7.57 1.30
N PHE A 335 -34.28 -7.85 0.01
CA PHE A 335 -33.91 -6.97 -1.09
C PHE A 335 -35.16 -6.26 -1.57
N ASP A 336 -35.12 -4.92 -1.63
CA ASP A 336 -36.23 -4.08 -1.99
C ASP A 336 -35.79 -3.11 -3.08
N HIS A 337 -36.19 -3.37 -4.33
CA HIS A 337 -35.88 -2.61 -5.53
C HIS A 337 -34.38 -2.28 -5.68
N VAL A 338 -33.51 -3.26 -5.45
CA VAL A 338 -32.06 -3.08 -5.43
C VAL A 338 -31.51 -2.97 -6.85
N GLY A 339 -30.81 -1.85 -7.11
CA GLY A 339 -30.02 -1.64 -8.30
C GLY A 339 -28.55 -1.43 -7.96
N PHE A 340 -27.65 -2.01 -8.79
CA PHE A 340 -26.22 -1.93 -8.57
C PHE A 340 -25.42 -2.01 -9.88
N ALA A 341 -24.38 -1.17 -9.98
CA ALA A 341 -23.36 -1.24 -11.02
C ALA A 341 -21.96 -1.31 -10.39
N TYR A 342 -21.09 -2.13 -10.94
CA TYR A 342 -19.67 -2.00 -10.60
C TYR A 342 -19.12 -0.69 -11.17
N GLN A 343 -18.15 -0.09 -10.51
CA GLN A 343 -17.50 1.13 -11.01
C GLN A 343 -16.81 0.82 -12.35
N GLY A 344 -17.35 1.36 -13.42
CA GLY A 344 -17.01 1.08 -14.82
C GLY A 344 -18.23 1.20 -15.72
N GLY A 345 -19.42 1.36 -15.12
CA GLY A 345 -20.66 1.77 -15.82
C GLY A 345 -21.59 0.65 -16.25
N GLU A 346 -21.20 -0.61 -16.16
CA GLU A 346 -22.12 -1.71 -16.52
C GLU A 346 -23.05 -2.05 -15.35
N THR A 347 -24.36 -1.85 -15.55
CA THR A 347 -25.40 -2.18 -14.56
C THR A 347 -25.56 -3.68 -14.47
N VAL A 348 -25.20 -4.26 -13.31
CA VAL A 348 -25.30 -5.70 -13.04
C VAL A 348 -26.67 -6.07 -12.47
N LEU A 349 -27.20 -5.26 -11.55
CA LEU A 349 -28.54 -5.43 -10.98
C LEU A 349 -29.39 -4.21 -11.36
N LYS A 350 -30.54 -4.47 -11.99
CA LYS A 350 -31.45 -3.41 -12.44
C LYS A 350 -32.56 -3.13 -11.42
N ASP A 351 -33.21 -4.20 -10.96
CA ASP A 351 -34.31 -4.16 -10.00
C ASP A 351 -34.49 -5.53 -9.38
N VAL A 352 -33.86 -5.76 -8.23
CA VAL A 352 -33.90 -7.04 -7.53
C VAL A 352 -34.70 -6.91 -6.26
N SER A 353 -35.81 -7.63 -6.18
CA SER A 353 -36.69 -7.68 -5.01
C SER A 353 -37.02 -9.13 -4.65
N PHE A 354 -36.63 -9.57 -3.47
CA PHE A 354 -36.97 -10.88 -2.89
C PHE A 354 -36.72 -10.89 -1.39
N MET A 355 -37.20 -11.93 -0.70
CA MET A 355 -36.98 -12.16 0.73
C MET A 355 -36.43 -13.55 0.93
N ALA A 356 -35.29 -13.68 1.62
CA ALA A 356 -34.79 -14.92 2.21
C ALA A 356 -35.24 -14.98 3.68
N LYS A 357 -36.17 -15.85 3.99
CA LYS A 357 -36.78 -15.94 5.32
C LYS A 357 -35.88 -16.64 6.33
N GLN A 358 -35.93 -16.22 7.58
CA GLN A 358 -35.23 -16.85 8.69
C GLN A 358 -35.53 -18.35 8.77
N GLY A 359 -34.46 -19.14 8.96
CA GLY A 359 -34.56 -20.60 9.11
C GLY A 359 -34.85 -21.35 7.81
N GLN A 360 -34.87 -20.66 6.66
CA GLN A 360 -35.09 -21.25 5.34
C GLN A 360 -33.82 -21.17 4.47
N VAL A 361 -33.75 -22.07 3.50
CA VAL A 361 -32.71 -22.11 2.49
C VAL A 361 -33.23 -21.49 1.20
N THR A 362 -32.68 -20.33 0.80
CA THR A 362 -33.01 -19.64 -0.45
C THR A 362 -31.87 -19.83 -1.45
N ALA A 363 -32.16 -20.42 -2.60
CA ALA A 363 -31.19 -20.63 -3.67
C ALA A 363 -31.27 -19.56 -4.75
N LEU A 364 -30.14 -18.95 -5.08
CA LEU A 364 -29.97 -18.08 -6.23
C LEU A 364 -29.50 -18.91 -7.43
N VAL A 365 -30.31 -18.97 -8.48
CA VAL A 365 -29.99 -19.68 -9.72
C VAL A 365 -30.12 -18.76 -10.92
N GLY A 366 -29.61 -19.16 -12.07
CA GLY A 366 -29.70 -18.40 -13.31
C GLY A 366 -28.45 -18.53 -14.17
N PRO A 367 -28.43 -17.97 -15.38
CA PRO A 367 -27.28 -18.01 -16.27
C PRO A 367 -26.07 -17.31 -15.69
N SER A 368 -24.88 -17.63 -16.22
CA SER A 368 -23.65 -16.90 -15.88
C SER A 368 -23.81 -15.41 -16.20
N GLY A 369 -23.29 -14.54 -15.34
CA GLY A 369 -23.49 -13.09 -15.48
C GLY A 369 -24.85 -12.55 -14.99
N GLY A 370 -25.77 -13.40 -14.50
CA GLY A 370 -27.10 -12.97 -14.03
C GLY A 370 -27.11 -12.18 -12.71
N GLY A 371 -25.96 -11.96 -12.07
CA GLY A 371 -25.83 -11.16 -10.84
C GLY A 371 -25.90 -11.95 -9.52
N LYS A 372 -25.88 -13.29 -9.54
CA LYS A 372 -25.99 -14.15 -8.33
C LYS A 372 -24.93 -13.84 -7.27
N THR A 373 -23.67 -13.87 -7.65
CA THR A 373 -22.54 -13.57 -6.73
C THR A 373 -22.60 -12.13 -6.24
N THR A 374 -23.06 -11.20 -7.09
CA THR A 374 -23.26 -9.79 -6.71
C THR A 374 -24.32 -9.66 -5.63
N VAL A 375 -25.46 -10.35 -5.75
CA VAL A 375 -26.52 -10.35 -4.73
C VAL A 375 -25.99 -10.86 -3.37
N SER A 376 -25.27 -11.99 -3.37
CA SER A 376 -24.68 -12.54 -2.13
C SER A 376 -23.70 -11.54 -1.48
N ARG A 377 -22.85 -10.92 -2.27
CA ARG A 377 -21.86 -9.94 -1.78
C ARG A 377 -22.51 -8.65 -1.28
N LEU A 378 -23.60 -8.20 -1.89
CA LEU A 378 -24.37 -7.04 -1.43
C LEU A 378 -25.13 -7.33 -0.14
N ALA A 379 -25.65 -8.56 0.06
CA ALA A 379 -26.25 -8.97 1.32
C ALA A 379 -25.27 -8.80 2.50
N ALA A 380 -23.99 -9.09 2.26
CA ALA A 380 -22.91 -8.94 3.22
C ALA A 380 -22.30 -7.51 3.27
N ARG A 381 -22.85 -6.55 2.53
CA ARG A 381 -22.32 -5.18 2.40
C ARG A 381 -20.85 -5.11 1.98
N PHE A 382 -20.39 -6.01 1.10
CA PHE A 382 -19.04 -5.88 0.51
C PHE A 382 -18.96 -4.68 -0.44
N TRP A 383 -20.10 -4.25 -0.98
CA TRP A 383 -20.33 -3.01 -1.72
C TRP A 383 -21.59 -2.33 -1.20
N ASP A 384 -21.65 -1.03 -1.29
CA ASP A 384 -22.88 -0.28 -1.09
C ASP A 384 -23.68 -0.26 -2.39
N ILE A 385 -25.01 -0.29 -2.29
CA ILE A 385 -25.94 -0.27 -3.44
C ILE A 385 -26.12 1.13 -4.00
N ASP A 386 -26.47 1.22 -5.29
CA ASP A 386 -26.75 2.51 -5.94
C ASP A 386 -28.18 2.98 -5.67
N ARG A 387 -29.14 2.05 -5.61
CA ARG A 387 -30.56 2.34 -5.33
C ARG A 387 -31.26 1.18 -4.66
N GLY A 388 -32.42 1.47 -4.06
CA GLY A 388 -33.21 0.49 -3.32
C GLY A 388 -32.72 0.35 -1.87
N ARG A 389 -33.01 -0.80 -1.27
CA ARG A 389 -32.68 -1.07 0.14
C ARG A 389 -32.42 -2.55 0.36
N ILE A 390 -31.44 -2.85 1.23
CA ILE A 390 -31.22 -4.20 1.74
C ILE A 390 -31.36 -4.15 3.26
N THR A 391 -32.15 -5.06 3.83
CA THR A 391 -32.33 -5.15 5.28
C THR A 391 -32.09 -6.56 5.80
N VAL A 392 -31.58 -6.64 7.03
CA VAL A 392 -31.47 -7.87 7.82
C VAL A 392 -32.31 -7.71 9.07
N GLY A 393 -33.38 -8.51 9.19
CA GLY A 393 -34.30 -8.39 10.31
C GLY A 393 -34.93 -7.01 10.47
N GLY A 394 -35.18 -6.32 9.35
CA GLY A 394 -35.69 -4.95 9.31
C GLY A 394 -34.62 -3.86 9.49
N MET A 395 -33.40 -4.21 9.83
CA MET A 395 -32.26 -3.32 9.99
C MET A 395 -31.59 -3.05 8.64
N ASP A 396 -31.43 -1.79 8.25
CA ASP A 396 -30.82 -1.37 7.00
C ASP A 396 -29.30 -1.61 7.05
N VAL A 397 -28.80 -2.49 6.18
CA VAL A 397 -27.39 -2.88 6.17
C VAL A 397 -26.44 -1.69 5.87
N SER A 398 -26.88 -0.70 5.11
CA SER A 398 -26.06 0.47 4.77
C SER A 398 -25.74 1.36 5.98
N LYS A 399 -26.51 1.23 7.07
CA LYS A 399 -26.39 2.04 8.28
C LYS A 399 -25.62 1.36 9.41
N ILE A 400 -25.18 0.12 9.22
CA ILE A 400 -24.48 -0.68 10.24
C ILE A 400 -23.01 -0.76 9.90
N ASP A 401 -22.17 -0.71 10.94
CA ASP A 401 -20.74 -0.95 10.78
C ASP A 401 -20.48 -2.31 10.12
N PRO A 402 -19.66 -2.39 9.05
CA PRO A 402 -19.46 -3.64 8.32
C PRO A 402 -18.91 -4.79 9.18
N GLU A 403 -18.03 -4.52 10.15
CA GLU A 403 -17.48 -5.55 11.03
C GLU A 403 -18.56 -6.10 11.97
N LYS A 404 -19.44 -5.23 12.45
CA LYS A 404 -20.60 -5.66 13.28
C LYS A 404 -21.62 -6.42 12.44
N LEU A 405 -21.91 -5.97 11.23
CA LEU A 405 -22.78 -6.71 10.32
C LEU A 405 -22.24 -8.11 10.04
N MET A 406 -20.92 -8.23 9.81
CA MET A 406 -20.25 -9.52 9.57
C MET A 406 -20.37 -10.50 10.75
N SER A 407 -20.65 -10.05 11.98
CA SER A 407 -20.91 -10.97 13.10
C SER A 407 -22.17 -11.81 12.89
N LEU A 408 -23.13 -11.35 12.07
CA LEU A 408 -24.35 -12.08 11.73
C LEU A 408 -24.16 -13.11 10.61
N TYR A 409 -23.05 -13.08 9.89
CA TYR A 409 -22.80 -13.88 8.69
C TYR A 409 -21.68 -14.89 8.89
N ALA A 410 -21.85 -16.11 8.40
CA ALA A 410 -20.76 -17.03 8.08
C ALA A 410 -20.77 -17.25 6.56
N ILE A 411 -19.61 -17.11 5.92
CA ILE A 411 -19.49 -17.17 4.46
C ILE A 411 -18.56 -18.32 4.10
N VAL A 412 -19.02 -19.18 3.20
CA VAL A 412 -18.22 -20.23 2.58
C VAL A 412 -18.04 -19.86 1.12
N PHE A 413 -16.83 -19.41 0.77
CA PHE A 413 -16.49 -19.00 -0.58
C PHE A 413 -16.21 -20.18 -1.50
N GLN A 414 -16.36 -19.98 -2.81
CA GLN A 414 -15.95 -20.92 -3.84
C GLN A 414 -14.44 -21.15 -3.82
N ASP A 415 -13.68 -20.05 -3.85
CA ASP A 415 -12.23 -20.08 -3.75
C ASP A 415 -11.82 -19.85 -2.29
N VAL A 416 -11.32 -20.90 -1.68
CA VAL A 416 -10.94 -20.89 -0.26
C VAL A 416 -9.52 -20.35 -0.14
N THR A 417 -9.38 -19.23 0.58
CA THR A 417 -8.08 -18.69 0.98
C THR A 417 -7.68 -19.21 2.36
N LEU A 418 -6.51 -19.81 2.44
CA LEU A 418 -5.89 -20.28 3.68
C LEU A 418 -4.60 -19.52 3.96
N PHE A 419 -4.24 -19.44 5.22
CA PHE A 419 -3.02 -18.78 5.65
C PHE A 419 -1.90 -19.82 5.84
N ASP A 420 -0.66 -19.41 5.61
CA ASP A 420 0.53 -20.21 5.93
C ASP A 420 0.66 -20.37 7.45
N ASN A 421 -0.05 -21.34 7.96
CA ASN A 421 -0.17 -21.66 9.38
C ASN A 421 -0.72 -23.08 9.53
N SER A 422 -0.91 -23.55 10.80
CA SER A 422 -1.49 -24.85 11.07
C SER A 422 -2.97 -24.95 10.68
N ILE A 423 -3.47 -26.18 10.54
CA ILE A 423 -4.89 -26.45 10.33
C ILE A 423 -5.73 -25.84 11.46
N LEU A 424 -5.28 -26.03 12.71
CA LEU A 424 -5.95 -25.52 13.91
C LEU A 424 -6.13 -24.00 13.83
N GLU A 425 -5.05 -23.26 13.57
CA GLU A 425 -5.08 -21.81 13.49
C GLU A 425 -5.88 -21.29 12.30
N ASN A 426 -5.86 -21.99 11.18
CA ASN A 426 -6.70 -21.67 10.05
C ASN A 426 -8.20 -21.78 10.37
N ILE A 427 -8.60 -22.74 11.18
CA ILE A 427 -10.01 -22.87 11.62
C ILE A 427 -10.34 -21.83 12.68
N ARG A 428 -9.41 -21.53 13.61
CA ARG A 428 -9.56 -20.53 14.68
C ARG A 428 -9.91 -19.13 14.17
N ILE A 429 -9.61 -18.81 12.91
CA ILE A 429 -10.03 -17.56 12.26
C ILE A 429 -11.55 -17.35 12.36
N GLY A 430 -12.35 -18.41 12.40
CA GLY A 430 -13.80 -18.34 12.60
C GLY A 430 -14.20 -17.65 13.91
N ARG A 431 -13.44 -17.88 14.99
CA ARG A 431 -13.62 -17.25 16.32
C ARG A 431 -12.28 -17.26 17.06
N LYS A 432 -11.65 -16.10 17.17
CA LYS A 432 -10.27 -15.93 17.70
C LYS A 432 -10.09 -16.44 19.13
N ASP A 433 -11.11 -16.30 19.97
CA ASP A 433 -11.06 -16.66 21.39
C ASP A 433 -11.44 -18.11 21.64
N ALA A 434 -11.60 -18.94 20.59
CA ALA A 434 -11.98 -20.34 20.71
C ALA A 434 -10.81 -21.17 21.27
N THR A 435 -11.12 -22.06 22.20
CA THR A 435 -10.18 -23.05 22.71
C THR A 435 -9.88 -24.13 21.66
N ASP A 436 -8.75 -24.83 21.78
CA ASP A 436 -8.38 -25.92 20.87
C ASP A 436 -9.48 -26.99 20.81
N ALA A 437 -10.13 -27.30 21.94
CA ALA A 437 -11.22 -28.27 22.00
C ALA A 437 -12.44 -27.82 21.15
N GLU A 438 -12.81 -26.55 21.19
CA GLU A 438 -13.91 -25.99 20.39
C GLU A 438 -13.55 -26.00 18.89
N VAL A 439 -12.30 -25.63 18.56
CA VAL A 439 -11.79 -25.67 17.18
C VAL A 439 -11.85 -27.10 16.63
N ILE A 440 -11.36 -28.09 17.39
CA ILE A 440 -11.38 -29.51 16.98
C ILE A 440 -12.82 -30.03 16.88
N ALA A 441 -13.72 -29.61 17.78
CA ALA A 441 -15.12 -29.96 17.69
C ALA A 441 -15.77 -29.45 16.40
N ALA A 442 -15.54 -28.18 16.04
CA ALA A 442 -16.02 -27.60 14.78
C ALA A 442 -15.40 -28.30 13.57
N ALA A 443 -14.09 -28.61 13.64
CA ALA A 443 -13.37 -29.34 12.60
C ALA A 443 -13.96 -30.73 12.32
N LYS A 444 -14.33 -31.48 13.36
CA LYS A 444 -14.98 -32.78 13.24
C LYS A 444 -16.36 -32.69 12.58
N LEU A 445 -17.14 -31.65 12.89
CA LEU A 445 -18.43 -31.41 12.22
C LEU A 445 -18.26 -31.18 10.70
N ALA A 446 -17.13 -30.65 10.29
CA ALA A 446 -16.76 -30.44 8.89
C ALA A 446 -15.97 -31.61 8.26
N ASN A 447 -15.83 -32.75 8.95
CA ASN A 447 -15.06 -33.92 8.51
C ASN A 447 -13.57 -33.60 8.21
N VAL A 448 -12.97 -32.63 8.91
CA VAL A 448 -11.55 -32.26 8.78
C VAL A 448 -10.64 -33.31 9.43
N ASP A 449 -11.13 -33.97 10.50
CA ASP A 449 -10.45 -35.06 11.20
C ASP A 449 -10.03 -36.21 10.28
N LYS A 450 -10.83 -36.52 9.26
CA LYS A 450 -10.55 -37.59 8.28
C LYS A 450 -9.22 -37.45 7.54
N PHE A 451 -8.70 -36.24 7.42
CA PHE A 451 -7.39 -36.02 6.79
C PHE A 451 -6.36 -35.44 7.76
N ALA A 452 -6.77 -34.55 8.67
CA ALA A 452 -5.84 -33.91 9.61
C ALA A 452 -5.11 -34.92 10.50
N GLU A 453 -5.81 -35.97 10.98
CA GLU A 453 -5.24 -37.02 11.83
C GLU A 453 -4.24 -37.93 11.09
N LYS A 454 -4.21 -37.89 9.75
CA LYS A 454 -3.26 -38.64 8.92
C LYS A 454 -1.94 -37.91 8.68
N LEU A 455 -1.90 -36.61 8.94
CA LEU A 455 -0.70 -35.80 8.78
C LEU A 455 0.27 -36.01 9.95
N PRO A 456 1.58 -35.89 9.75
CA PRO A 456 2.60 -36.14 10.80
C PRO A 456 2.36 -35.33 12.06
N ASP A 457 2.04 -34.01 11.93
CA ASP A 457 1.80 -33.11 13.05
C ASP A 457 0.29 -32.92 13.34
N SER A 458 -0.58 -33.73 12.71
CA SER A 458 -2.02 -33.73 12.90
C SER A 458 -2.62 -32.31 12.80
N TRP A 459 -3.31 -31.83 13.82
CA TRP A 459 -3.94 -30.49 13.86
C TRP A 459 -2.94 -29.33 13.78
N ASN A 460 -1.68 -29.54 14.16
CA ASN A 460 -0.61 -28.56 14.12
C ASN A 460 0.19 -28.59 12.81
N ALA A 461 -0.16 -29.47 11.86
CA ALA A 461 0.49 -29.52 10.55
C ALA A 461 0.37 -28.17 9.85
N ASN A 462 1.50 -27.60 9.42
CA ASN A 462 1.53 -26.44 8.56
C ASN A 462 1.07 -26.84 7.16
N ILE A 463 0.19 -26.05 6.56
CA ILE A 463 -0.45 -26.35 5.28
C ILE A 463 0.14 -25.56 4.10
N GLY A 464 1.20 -24.81 4.35
CA GLY A 464 1.87 -23.98 3.35
C GLY A 464 1.07 -22.77 2.90
N GLU A 465 1.67 -21.98 2.00
CA GLU A 465 1.03 -20.77 1.47
C GLU A 465 -0.25 -21.13 0.72
N ASN A 466 -1.35 -20.48 1.10
CA ASN A 466 -2.71 -20.73 0.57
C ASN A 466 -3.15 -22.22 0.62
N GLY A 467 -2.58 -23.02 1.54
CA GLY A 467 -2.90 -24.43 1.68
C GLY A 467 -2.46 -25.27 0.49
N CYS A 468 -1.30 -24.95 -0.12
CA CYS A 468 -0.78 -25.66 -1.31
C CYS A 468 -0.52 -27.16 -1.08
N GLU A 469 -0.36 -27.58 0.17
CA GLU A 469 -0.18 -28.99 0.54
C GLU A 469 -1.51 -29.77 0.66
N LEU A 470 -2.65 -29.07 0.53
CA LEU A 470 -3.98 -29.66 0.68
C LEU A 470 -4.71 -29.74 -0.68
N SER A 471 -5.53 -30.79 -0.83
CA SER A 471 -6.47 -30.88 -1.95
C SER A 471 -7.57 -29.82 -1.86
N GLY A 472 -8.23 -29.52 -2.99
CA GLY A 472 -9.35 -28.57 -3.02
C GLY A 472 -10.47 -28.91 -2.03
N GLY A 473 -10.79 -30.20 -1.87
CA GLY A 473 -11.82 -30.68 -0.92
C GLY A 473 -11.41 -30.52 0.54
N GLU A 474 -10.11 -30.67 0.87
CA GLU A 474 -9.60 -30.46 2.22
C GLU A 474 -9.63 -28.99 2.59
N ARG A 475 -9.22 -28.10 1.67
CA ARG A 475 -9.33 -26.64 1.84
C ARG A 475 -10.77 -26.21 2.08
N GLN A 476 -11.73 -26.78 1.30
CA GLN A 476 -13.14 -26.48 1.46
C GLN A 476 -13.69 -26.91 2.83
N ARG A 477 -13.28 -28.07 3.34
CA ARG A 477 -13.68 -28.54 4.68
C ARG A 477 -13.15 -27.62 5.79
N ILE A 478 -11.94 -27.07 5.66
CA ILE A 478 -11.44 -26.06 6.59
C ILE A 478 -12.31 -24.79 6.55
N SER A 479 -12.72 -24.33 5.37
CA SER A 479 -13.64 -23.18 5.24
C SER A 479 -15.00 -23.45 5.90
N ILE A 480 -15.55 -24.64 5.75
CA ILE A 480 -16.78 -25.06 6.42
C ILE A 480 -16.58 -25.14 7.95
N ALA A 481 -15.43 -25.64 8.42
CA ALA A 481 -15.10 -25.66 9.85
C ALA A 481 -15.03 -24.26 10.46
N ARG A 482 -14.50 -23.27 9.72
CA ARG A 482 -14.56 -21.85 10.12
C ARG A 482 -15.98 -21.36 10.32
N ALA A 483 -16.90 -21.75 9.41
CA ALA A 483 -18.31 -21.38 9.50
C ALA A 483 -19.00 -22.04 10.70
N PHE A 484 -18.71 -23.32 11.00
CA PHE A 484 -19.17 -23.97 12.22
C PHE A 484 -18.70 -23.30 13.49
N LEU A 485 -17.40 -22.98 13.56
CA LEU A 485 -16.79 -22.33 14.72
C LEU A 485 -17.37 -20.94 14.97
N LYS A 486 -17.68 -20.20 13.90
CA LYS A 486 -18.29 -18.88 13.97
C LYS A 486 -19.73 -18.91 14.44
N ASP A 487 -20.46 -19.97 14.13
CA ASP A 487 -21.86 -20.24 14.51
C ASP A 487 -22.82 -19.05 14.25
N ALA A 488 -22.64 -18.35 13.16
CA ALA A 488 -23.47 -17.20 12.80
C ALA A 488 -24.90 -17.64 12.40
N PRO A 489 -25.93 -16.77 12.60
CA PRO A 489 -27.31 -17.10 12.27
C PRO A 489 -27.63 -17.10 10.77
N ILE A 490 -26.81 -16.40 9.97
CA ILE A 490 -26.95 -16.31 8.51
C ILE A 490 -25.75 -16.96 7.83
N ILE A 491 -26.00 -17.78 6.82
CA ILE A 491 -24.96 -18.46 6.05
C ILE A 491 -25.07 -18.08 4.59
N LEU A 492 -23.97 -17.60 4.01
CA LEU A 492 -23.82 -17.39 2.59
C LEU A 492 -22.93 -18.50 2.01
N LEU A 493 -23.46 -19.25 1.04
CA LEU A 493 -22.73 -20.31 0.36
C LEU A 493 -22.53 -19.95 -1.12
N ASP A 494 -21.29 -19.83 -1.55
CA ASP A 494 -20.93 -19.58 -2.94
C ASP A 494 -20.32 -20.86 -3.53
N GLU A 495 -21.12 -21.63 -4.28
CA GLU A 495 -20.75 -22.85 -5.03
C GLU A 495 -19.72 -23.79 -4.32
N ALA A 496 -20.02 -24.18 -3.09
CA ALA A 496 -19.11 -24.90 -2.21
C ALA A 496 -18.70 -26.33 -2.68
N THR A 497 -19.17 -26.81 -3.84
CA THR A 497 -18.96 -28.19 -4.32
C THR A 497 -18.41 -28.29 -5.76
N ALA A 498 -17.92 -27.20 -6.34
CA ALA A 498 -17.35 -27.24 -7.69
C ALA A 498 -15.98 -27.97 -7.72
N SER A 499 -15.76 -28.80 -8.73
CA SER A 499 -14.46 -29.42 -9.06
C SER A 499 -13.87 -30.41 -8.03
N LEU A 500 -14.73 -31.14 -7.30
CA LEU A 500 -14.32 -32.10 -6.26
C LEU A 500 -14.49 -33.56 -6.75
N ASP A 501 -13.66 -34.44 -6.22
CA ASP A 501 -13.83 -35.87 -6.36
C ASP A 501 -15.05 -36.39 -5.55
N VAL A 502 -15.61 -37.53 -5.92
CA VAL A 502 -16.88 -38.04 -5.41
C VAL A 502 -16.87 -38.24 -3.89
N GLU A 503 -15.76 -38.72 -3.31
CA GLU A 503 -15.64 -38.95 -1.87
C GLU A 503 -15.64 -37.65 -1.09
N ASN A 504 -14.88 -36.65 -1.53
CA ASN A 504 -14.84 -35.33 -0.92
C ASN A 504 -16.17 -34.59 -1.11
N GLU A 505 -16.84 -34.72 -2.25
CA GLU A 505 -18.17 -34.14 -2.49
C GLU A 505 -19.18 -34.62 -1.47
N THR A 506 -19.24 -35.93 -1.20
CA THR A 506 -20.16 -36.54 -0.19
C THR A 506 -19.88 -36.00 1.22
N ALA A 507 -18.58 -35.98 1.63
CA ALA A 507 -18.19 -35.47 2.94
C ALA A 507 -18.55 -34.00 3.15
N ILE A 508 -18.40 -33.19 2.09
CA ILE A 508 -18.74 -31.76 2.10
C ILE A 508 -20.25 -31.55 2.13
N GLN A 509 -21.03 -32.31 1.36
CA GLN A 509 -22.49 -32.22 1.38
C GLN A 509 -23.07 -32.58 2.75
N GLU A 510 -22.54 -33.62 3.42
CA GLU A 510 -22.90 -33.95 4.79
C GLU A 510 -22.57 -32.81 5.77
N ALA A 511 -21.39 -32.23 5.67
CA ALA A 511 -20.98 -31.12 6.51
C ALA A 511 -21.87 -29.88 6.28
N LEU A 512 -22.14 -29.52 5.02
CA LEU A 512 -23.03 -28.41 4.67
C LEU A 512 -24.46 -28.66 5.18
N SER A 513 -25.01 -29.89 5.04
CA SER A 513 -26.34 -30.24 5.54
C SER A 513 -26.48 -30.11 7.07
N ARG A 514 -25.37 -30.31 7.81
CA ARG A 514 -25.33 -30.06 9.26
C ARG A 514 -25.23 -28.54 9.54
N LEU A 515 -24.44 -27.81 8.76
CA LEU A 515 -24.19 -26.38 8.96
C LEU A 515 -25.45 -25.52 8.77
N ILE A 516 -26.28 -25.84 7.78
CA ILE A 516 -27.47 -25.05 7.41
C ILE A 516 -28.67 -25.25 8.33
N ARG A 517 -28.65 -26.24 9.25
CA ARG A 517 -29.78 -26.50 10.13
C ARG A 517 -30.15 -25.30 11.00
N ASN A 518 -31.42 -24.91 10.94
CA ASN A 518 -31.98 -23.79 11.72
C ASN A 518 -31.28 -22.44 11.45
N LYS A 519 -30.63 -22.27 10.29
CA LYS A 519 -29.98 -21.04 9.86
C LYS A 519 -30.73 -20.39 8.70
N THR A 520 -30.58 -19.10 8.53
CA THR A 520 -30.99 -18.41 7.30
C THR A 520 -29.90 -18.62 6.27
N VAL A 521 -30.21 -19.23 5.14
CA VAL A 521 -29.20 -19.61 4.16
C VAL A 521 -29.50 -18.98 2.82
N LEU A 522 -28.51 -18.31 2.26
CA LEU A 522 -28.51 -17.84 0.87
C LEU A 522 -27.42 -18.61 0.13
N ILE A 523 -27.81 -19.47 -0.83
CA ILE A 523 -26.88 -20.30 -1.60
C ILE A 523 -26.86 -19.90 -3.07
N ILE A 524 -25.69 -19.73 -3.64
CA ILE A 524 -25.49 -19.63 -5.09
C ILE A 524 -25.30 -21.05 -5.61
N ALA A 525 -26.19 -21.49 -6.48
CA ALA A 525 -26.15 -22.84 -6.99
C ALA A 525 -25.95 -22.88 -8.50
N HIS A 526 -24.95 -23.65 -8.90
CA HIS A 526 -24.67 -24.00 -10.30
C HIS A 526 -25.09 -25.44 -10.63
N ARG A 527 -25.28 -26.29 -9.63
CA ARG A 527 -25.76 -27.68 -9.78
C ARG A 527 -27.18 -27.79 -9.31
N MET A 528 -28.08 -28.24 -10.19
CA MET A 528 -29.52 -28.36 -9.87
C MET A 528 -29.81 -29.43 -8.78
N ARG A 529 -28.92 -30.39 -8.61
CA ARG A 529 -29.04 -31.36 -7.49
C ARG A 529 -28.99 -30.70 -6.11
N THR A 530 -28.22 -29.62 -5.99
CA THR A 530 -28.08 -28.89 -4.71
C THR A 530 -29.33 -28.11 -4.35
N VAL A 531 -30.21 -27.80 -5.30
CA VAL A 531 -31.41 -26.98 -5.09
C VAL A 531 -32.71 -27.76 -4.99
N SER A 532 -32.66 -29.08 -5.14
CA SER A 532 -33.86 -29.91 -5.07
C SER A 532 -34.54 -29.94 -3.67
N GLY A 533 -33.76 -29.67 -2.62
CA GLY A 533 -34.21 -29.70 -1.23
C GLY A 533 -34.27 -28.32 -0.56
N VAL A 534 -34.23 -27.22 -1.32
CA VAL A 534 -34.31 -25.85 -0.77
C VAL A 534 -35.76 -25.41 -0.59
N ASP A 535 -36.00 -24.46 0.31
CA ASP A 535 -37.34 -23.93 0.57
C ASP A 535 -37.81 -22.99 -0.52
N GLN A 536 -36.86 -22.22 -1.08
CA GLN A 536 -37.16 -21.18 -2.09
C GLN A 536 -36.05 -21.11 -3.13
N ILE A 537 -36.44 -20.87 -4.37
CA ILE A 537 -35.55 -20.55 -5.49
C ILE A 537 -35.87 -19.15 -5.99
N VAL A 538 -34.82 -18.36 -6.26
CA VAL A 538 -34.87 -17.06 -6.92
C VAL A 538 -34.04 -17.16 -8.20
N VAL A 539 -34.69 -17.06 -9.35
CA VAL A 539 -34.05 -17.10 -10.66
C VAL A 539 -33.66 -15.69 -11.07
N LEU A 540 -32.38 -15.43 -11.19
CA LEU A 540 -31.83 -14.16 -11.65
C LEU A 540 -31.47 -14.23 -13.13
N LYS A 541 -32.00 -13.29 -13.90
CA LYS A 541 -31.69 -13.13 -15.33
C LYS A 541 -31.60 -11.66 -15.69
N ASP A 542 -30.59 -11.29 -16.43
CA ASP A 542 -30.35 -9.92 -16.93
C ASP A 542 -30.43 -8.82 -15.85
N GLY A 543 -30.02 -9.16 -14.61
CA GLY A 543 -29.98 -8.26 -13.46
C GLY A 543 -31.32 -8.05 -12.75
N ALA A 544 -32.31 -8.91 -12.98
CA ALA A 544 -33.62 -8.85 -12.32
C ALA A 544 -34.08 -10.25 -11.87
N VAL A 545 -35.04 -10.29 -10.94
CA VAL A 545 -35.72 -11.54 -10.54
C VAL A 545 -36.71 -11.92 -11.64
N ALA A 546 -36.43 -13.04 -12.33
CA ALA A 546 -37.27 -13.55 -13.40
C ALA A 546 -38.35 -14.53 -12.90
N GLU A 547 -38.01 -15.36 -11.91
CA GLU A 547 -38.90 -16.34 -11.31
C GLU A 547 -38.56 -16.48 -9.83
N GLN A 548 -39.59 -16.76 -8.99
CA GLN A 548 -39.42 -17.01 -7.58
C GLN A 548 -40.51 -17.98 -7.10
N GLY A 549 -40.12 -18.98 -6.32
CA GLY A 549 -41.06 -19.96 -5.75
C GLY A 549 -40.38 -21.18 -5.19
N SER A 550 -41.14 -22.17 -4.79
CA SER A 550 -40.61 -23.47 -4.40
C SER A 550 -40.08 -24.27 -5.61
N PRO A 551 -39.17 -25.22 -5.43
CA PRO A 551 -38.66 -26.05 -6.53
C PRO A 551 -39.77 -26.74 -7.31
N ALA A 552 -40.81 -27.26 -6.60
CA ALA A 552 -41.95 -27.95 -7.21
C ALA A 552 -42.78 -27.02 -8.10
N GLU A 553 -43.11 -25.83 -7.60
CA GLU A 553 -43.86 -24.81 -8.37
C GLU A 553 -43.15 -24.38 -9.64
N LEU A 554 -41.85 -24.12 -9.53
CA LEU A 554 -41.04 -23.65 -10.67
C LEU A 554 -40.78 -24.75 -11.72
N LEU A 555 -40.75 -26.02 -11.31
CA LEU A 555 -40.70 -27.13 -12.27
C LEU A 555 -42.01 -27.28 -13.03
N GLN A 556 -43.16 -27.11 -12.35
CA GLN A 556 -44.50 -27.19 -12.98
C GLN A 556 -44.76 -26.01 -13.93
N SER A 557 -44.24 -24.83 -13.62
CA SER A 557 -44.43 -23.64 -14.45
C SER A 557 -43.79 -23.73 -15.86
N GLY A 558 -42.82 -24.64 -16.04
CA GLY A 558 -42.10 -24.82 -17.31
C GLY A 558 -41.20 -23.64 -17.73
N GLY A 559 -40.86 -22.78 -16.79
CA GLY A 559 -40.12 -21.55 -17.00
C GLY A 559 -38.59 -21.73 -17.19
N ILE A 560 -37.82 -20.73 -16.78
CA ILE A 560 -36.34 -20.72 -16.90
C ILE A 560 -35.73 -21.82 -16.05
N PHE A 561 -36.21 -21.95 -14.80
CA PHE A 561 -35.71 -22.98 -13.88
C PHE A 561 -35.93 -24.40 -14.43
N ALA A 562 -37.15 -24.70 -14.90
CA ALA A 562 -37.45 -26.01 -15.49
C ALA A 562 -36.55 -26.33 -16.71
N ARG A 563 -36.30 -25.34 -17.57
CA ARG A 563 -35.38 -25.49 -18.71
C ARG A 563 -33.93 -25.74 -18.25
N MET A 564 -33.45 -25.05 -17.21
CA MET A 564 -32.11 -25.27 -16.68
C MET A 564 -31.94 -26.69 -16.12
N VAL A 565 -32.95 -27.19 -15.37
CA VAL A 565 -32.96 -28.56 -14.88
C VAL A 565 -32.89 -29.57 -16.02
N LYS A 566 -33.71 -29.38 -17.06
CA LYS A 566 -33.74 -30.24 -18.26
C LYS A 566 -32.38 -30.29 -18.95
N CYS A 567 -31.79 -29.14 -19.26
CA CYS A 567 -30.47 -29.06 -19.89
C CYS A 567 -29.38 -29.76 -19.07
N GLN A 568 -29.40 -29.62 -17.72
CA GLN A 568 -28.41 -30.28 -16.88
C GLN A 568 -28.59 -31.79 -16.83
N THR A 569 -29.82 -32.28 -16.84
CA THR A 569 -30.12 -33.72 -16.91
C THR A 569 -29.65 -34.29 -18.24
N GLU A 570 -29.88 -33.60 -19.34
CA GLU A 570 -29.39 -34.00 -20.67
C GLU A 570 -27.87 -34.01 -20.74
N SER A 571 -27.18 -33.02 -20.14
CA SER A 571 -25.72 -32.96 -20.06
C SER A 571 -25.10 -34.11 -19.25
N GLN A 572 -25.76 -34.61 -18.21
CA GLN A 572 -25.30 -35.76 -17.43
C GLN A 572 -25.31 -37.09 -18.19
N ASN A 573 -26.14 -37.17 -19.21
CA ASN A 573 -26.23 -38.34 -20.09
C ASN A 573 -25.27 -38.29 -21.28
N TRP A 574 -24.48 -37.21 -21.39
CA TRP A 574 -23.51 -37.08 -22.48
C TRP A 574 -22.30 -37.98 -22.25
N THR A 575 -21.98 -38.83 -23.22
CA THR A 575 -20.81 -39.70 -23.23
C THR A 575 -19.88 -39.31 -24.37
N LEU A 576 -18.56 -39.36 -24.13
CA LEU A 576 -17.55 -39.22 -25.18
C LEU A 576 -17.73 -40.39 -26.17
N ALA A 577 -18.35 -40.11 -27.30
CA ALA A 577 -18.36 -41.07 -28.42
C ALA A 577 -16.98 -41.03 -29.10
N LYS A 578 -16.32 -42.20 -29.28
CA LYS A 578 -15.23 -42.31 -30.26
C LYS A 578 -15.85 -42.10 -31.61
N VAL A 579 -15.49 -41.01 -32.29
CA VAL A 579 -15.78 -40.79 -33.71
C VAL A 579 -14.89 -41.69 -34.54
#